data_8e0d027706e10472f5e7767ab2df06ae
#
_entry.id   8e0d027706e10472f5e7767ab2df06ae
#
_cell.length_a   1.000
_cell.length_b   1.000
_cell.length_c   1.000
_cell.angle_alpha   90.00
_cell.angle_beta   90.00
_cell.angle_gamma   90.00
#
_symmetry.space_group_name_H-M   'P 1'
#
loop_
_entity.id
_entity.type
_entity.pdbx_description
1 polymer ?
#
loop_
_entity_poly.entity_id
_entity_poly.type
_entity_poly.pdbx_seq_one_letter_code
_entity_poly.pdbx_strand_id
1 'polypeptide(L)'
;MRECRNNMFIQLGLICIFAFNVVCGNPIAKTLNGTLYGTTMSTRLGRSIYAFLGIPYAAPPLQKLRFKPPQSPIAWNGTLHATANAEICMQRNIYVDQKEIVGSEDCLYLNVYTPCIQCTEEQSNLNHDPEQQRQKAFARFPVMIWFHGGGWLAGAGHSEYYGPKFLLDFDLVLVTVNFRLGPLGFMSTEDLECPGNLGLKDQQQAMRWVHENIAYFGGDSNRVTLFGESAGGASVHYHMVNPLSAGLFHRGISQSGNFYNPWTLTSPGIARMRAMTLGKHLGCSTENSKDLIECLQMKSAEEIIGTDQLFKKFGYCPMIPFRPVIEPEHPGAFLIEDPLISVREGRLLDVPWMTGVTSEEGAIKVAGIYGREQNVKELETNFDKIVPMSLLYDERYNVTNEDLRNEITATIRNFYFGYNVIDYNEYSRFKVVDMYSDSWFNHGTHEAVQDFIVNQTSPVFYYYFAYKGSISFSTIFGDPVRDYGVSHADDLQYLFPVGEQLFPNTTLSEEDHKMIDIMTYIWYNFANSGNPTPKVTKVVPLKWKPVKTSSAPEYLRIENSKKITMDHSLLWQRMIFWDSLTHRLMNHGNTFRHLKDEL
;
A
#
# COMPACT_ATOMS: atom_id res chain seq x y z
N MET A 1 41.09 20.57 15.70
CA MET A 1 42.23 20.34 16.66
C MET A 1 41.81 20.95 17.99
N ARG A 2 41.97 20.18 19.08
CA ARG A 2 41.67 20.52 20.49
C ARG A 2 40.17 20.51 20.82
N GLU A 3 39.60 19.84 21.83
CA GLU A 3 40.17 19.12 22.98
C GLU A 3 39.08 18.16 23.49
N CYS A 4 39.37 16.90 23.65
CA CYS A 4 38.73 16.04 24.63
C CYS A 4 39.84 15.46 25.53
N ARG A 5 40.08 16.10 26.68
CA ARG A 5 40.92 15.52 27.74
C ARG A 5 40.32 15.75 29.12
N ASN A 6 40.13 14.62 29.79
CA ASN A 6 40.21 14.37 31.22
C ASN A 6 39.20 15.00 32.20
N ASN A 7 38.44 14.12 32.87
CA ASN A 7 38.63 14.00 34.30
C ASN A 7 38.24 12.62 34.82
N MET A 8 39.21 11.91 35.34
CA MET A 8 39.12 10.62 36.01
C MET A 8 39.00 10.90 37.49
N PHE A 9 37.91 10.51 38.15
CA PHE A 9 37.89 10.22 39.61
C PHE A 9 37.19 8.90 39.85
N ILE A 10 37.93 8.05 40.55
CA ILE A 10 37.58 6.67 40.94
C ILE A 10 36.60 6.73 42.10
N GLN A 11 35.43 6.10 41.95
CA GLN A 11 34.72 5.45 43.08
C GLN A 11 34.10 4.14 42.62
N LEU A 12 34.44 3.06 43.31
CA LEU A 12 33.90 1.73 43.10
C LEU A 12 32.39 1.72 43.42
N GLY A 13 31.61 1.40 42.40
CA GLY A 13 30.20 1.03 42.48
C GLY A 13 29.84 0.29 41.21
N LEU A 14 29.16 -0.86 41.30
CA LEU A 14 28.72 -1.67 40.17
C LEU A 14 28.07 -0.78 39.10
N ILE A 15 28.77 -0.51 38.01
CA ILE A 15 28.24 0.15 36.83
C ILE A 15 27.97 -0.93 35.81
N CYS A 16 26.67 -1.22 35.57
CA CYS A 16 26.23 -1.84 34.33
C CYS A 16 26.64 -0.92 33.17
N ILE A 17 27.70 -1.30 32.46
CA ILE A 17 28.12 -0.60 31.25
C ILE A 17 27.09 -0.93 30.16
N PHE A 18 26.09 -0.09 30.00
CA PHE A 18 25.37 0.00 28.73
C PHE A 18 26.36 0.61 27.74
N ALA A 19 26.92 -0.21 26.86
CA ALA A 19 27.67 0.28 25.70
C ALA A 19 26.70 1.00 24.80
N PHE A 20 26.57 2.32 24.95
CA PHE A 20 26.01 3.19 23.93
C PHE A 20 26.96 3.15 22.74
N ASN A 21 26.58 2.46 21.66
CA ASN A 21 27.22 2.62 20.37
C ASN A 21 26.97 4.05 19.88
N VAL A 22 27.83 4.97 20.23
CA VAL A 22 27.87 6.31 19.66
C VAL A 22 28.34 6.15 18.22
N VAL A 23 27.42 6.25 17.29
CA VAL A 23 27.72 6.36 15.85
C VAL A 23 28.38 7.72 15.64
N CYS A 24 29.70 7.75 15.59
CA CYS A 24 30.48 8.97 15.31
C CYS A 24 30.66 9.13 13.81
N GLY A 25 29.95 10.07 13.21
CA GLY A 25 30.08 10.51 11.81
C GLY A 25 28.86 10.15 10.94
N ASN A 26 28.64 10.96 9.91
CA ASN A 26 27.58 10.70 8.95
C ASN A 26 27.94 9.50 8.06
N PRO A 27 26.94 8.63 7.74
CA PRO A 27 27.18 7.39 7.03
C PRO A 27 27.51 7.62 5.56
N ILE A 28 28.37 6.75 5.00
CA ILE A 28 28.71 6.73 3.56
C ILE A 28 28.41 5.35 3.02
N ALA A 29 27.65 5.27 1.92
CA ALA A 29 27.41 4.05 1.16
C ALA A 29 27.92 4.20 -0.28
N LYS A 30 28.55 3.17 -0.81
CA LYS A 30 29.06 3.14 -2.20
C LYS A 30 28.20 2.18 -3.01
N THR A 31 27.24 2.74 -3.75
CA THR A 31 26.33 1.98 -4.63
C THR A 31 26.90 1.81 -6.03
N LEU A 32 26.23 1.03 -6.88
CA LEU A 32 26.58 0.90 -8.30
C LEU A 32 26.42 2.22 -9.06
N ASN A 33 25.58 3.12 -8.60
CA ASN A 33 25.31 4.41 -9.25
C ASN A 33 26.23 5.55 -8.76
N GLY A 34 26.93 5.38 -7.63
CA GLY A 34 27.81 6.38 -7.05
C GLY A 34 27.85 6.33 -5.53
N THR A 35 28.58 7.27 -4.94
CA THR A 35 28.71 7.40 -3.48
C THR A 35 27.58 8.23 -2.91
N LEU A 36 27.03 7.79 -1.78
CA LEU A 36 25.98 8.45 -1.01
C LEU A 36 26.51 8.89 0.36
N TYR A 37 26.18 10.10 0.75
CA TYR A 37 26.39 10.63 2.09
C TYR A 37 25.05 10.78 2.78
N GLY A 38 24.79 10.01 3.82
CA GLY A 38 23.54 9.96 4.53
C GLY A 38 23.52 10.77 5.82
N THR A 39 22.51 10.54 6.65
CA THR A 39 22.31 11.14 7.96
C THR A 39 22.03 10.07 9.02
N THR A 40 21.87 10.48 10.26
CA THR A 40 21.45 9.61 11.37
C THR A 40 20.08 9.98 11.88
N MET A 41 19.29 8.99 12.28
CA MET A 41 17.99 9.14 12.92
C MET A 41 17.95 8.30 14.20
N SER A 42 16.94 8.54 15.05
CA SER A 42 16.72 7.74 16.26
C SER A 42 15.38 7.02 16.19
N THR A 43 15.34 5.77 16.64
CA THR A 43 14.09 5.03 16.78
C THR A 43 13.34 5.46 18.06
N ARG A 44 12.13 4.95 18.26
CA ARG A 44 11.30 5.17 19.45
C ARG A 44 12.02 4.78 20.74
N LEU A 45 12.78 3.68 20.72
CA LEU A 45 13.54 3.17 21.87
C LEU A 45 14.93 3.80 22.02
N GLY A 46 15.25 4.85 21.23
CA GLY A 46 16.50 5.58 21.33
C GLY A 46 17.68 4.93 20.59
N ARG A 47 17.42 3.92 19.75
CA ARG A 47 18.46 3.32 18.89
C ARG A 47 18.86 4.30 17.81
N SER A 48 20.17 4.55 17.65
CA SER A 48 20.70 5.32 16.52
C SER A 48 20.78 4.43 15.28
N ILE A 49 20.30 4.96 14.14
CA ILE A 49 20.28 4.28 12.84
C ILE A 49 20.79 5.21 11.75
N TYR A 50 21.17 4.65 10.62
CA TYR A 50 21.55 5.39 9.42
C TYR A 50 20.35 5.57 8.50
N ALA A 51 20.26 6.74 7.87
CA ALA A 51 19.25 7.09 6.89
C ALA A 51 19.88 7.69 5.64
N PHE A 52 19.45 7.23 4.47
CA PHE A 52 19.79 7.76 3.17
C PHE A 52 18.49 8.13 2.47
N LEU A 53 18.28 9.41 2.28
CA LEU A 53 17.02 9.98 1.81
C LEU A 53 17.16 10.57 0.42
N GLY A 54 16.14 10.41 -0.43
CA GLY A 54 16.14 10.98 -1.77
C GLY A 54 17.14 10.34 -2.73
N ILE A 55 17.26 9.01 -2.72
CA ILE A 55 18.13 8.26 -3.64
C ILE A 55 17.39 8.05 -4.96
N PRO A 56 17.91 8.50 -6.12
CA PRO A 56 17.28 8.24 -7.41
C PRO A 56 17.40 6.75 -7.79
N TYR A 57 16.27 6.10 -8.06
CA TYR A 57 16.22 4.70 -8.52
C TYR A 57 15.90 4.59 -10.01
N ALA A 58 15.53 5.70 -10.64
CA ALA A 58 15.24 5.82 -12.07
C ALA A 58 15.64 7.21 -12.58
N ALA A 59 15.78 7.34 -13.89
CA ALA A 59 15.91 8.65 -14.53
C ALA A 59 14.62 9.45 -14.38
N PRO A 60 14.67 10.79 -14.22
CA PRO A 60 13.49 11.65 -14.14
C PRO A 60 12.57 11.46 -15.35
N PRO A 61 11.27 11.17 -15.18
CA PRO A 61 10.34 10.88 -16.26
C PRO A 61 9.79 12.17 -16.92
N LEU A 62 10.67 13.04 -17.36
CA LEU A 62 10.37 14.37 -17.87
C LEU A 62 10.20 14.39 -19.40
N GLN A 63 9.41 15.34 -19.91
CA GLN A 63 9.27 15.61 -21.33
C GLN A 63 8.92 14.35 -22.16
N LYS A 64 9.84 13.89 -23.04
CA LYS A 64 9.65 12.69 -23.86
C LYS A 64 9.59 11.39 -23.07
N LEU A 65 10.07 11.38 -21.81
CA LEU A 65 9.97 10.24 -20.90
C LEU A 65 8.65 10.23 -20.12
N ARG A 66 7.88 11.35 -20.12
CA ARG A 66 6.52 11.34 -19.60
C ARG A 66 5.69 10.31 -20.37
N PHE A 67 4.88 9.53 -19.68
CA PHE A 67 4.10 8.39 -20.21
C PHE A 67 4.93 7.25 -20.81
N LYS A 68 6.24 7.16 -20.46
CA LYS A 68 7.09 6.03 -20.85
C LYS A 68 7.51 5.23 -19.61
N PRO A 69 7.84 3.94 -19.76
CA PRO A 69 8.39 3.13 -18.67
C PRO A 69 9.64 3.76 -18.05
N PRO A 70 9.90 3.53 -16.75
CA PRO A 70 11.07 4.08 -16.08
C PRO A 70 12.37 3.59 -16.74
N GLN A 71 13.35 4.49 -16.80
CA GLN A 71 14.70 4.19 -17.26
C GLN A 71 15.62 4.01 -16.05
N SER A 72 16.73 3.27 -16.21
CA SER A 72 17.74 3.12 -15.16
C SER A 72 18.23 4.48 -14.66
N PRO A 73 18.59 4.62 -13.38
CA PRO A 73 19.08 5.88 -12.84
C PRO A 73 20.41 6.26 -13.48
N ILE A 74 20.62 7.57 -13.65
CA ILE A 74 21.87 8.10 -14.16
C ILE A 74 22.93 7.99 -13.05
N ALA A 75 24.06 7.36 -13.34
CA ALA A 75 25.19 7.31 -12.42
C ALA A 75 25.77 8.72 -12.22
N TRP A 76 26.21 9.02 -11.00
CA TRP A 76 26.80 10.31 -10.65
C TRP A 76 28.27 10.20 -10.25
N ASN A 77 29.02 11.24 -10.55
CA ASN A 77 30.40 11.40 -10.09
C ASN A 77 30.45 12.10 -8.73
N GLY A 78 31.39 11.69 -7.87
CA GLY A 78 31.52 12.28 -6.53
C GLY A 78 30.51 11.71 -5.54
N THR A 79 30.05 12.55 -4.62
CA THR A 79 29.16 12.14 -3.52
C THR A 79 27.82 12.88 -3.61
N LEU A 80 26.72 12.11 -3.68
CA LEU A 80 25.38 12.62 -3.59
C LEU A 80 24.97 12.75 -2.10
N HIS A 81 24.50 13.92 -1.70
CA HIS A 81 23.98 14.16 -0.33
C HIS A 81 22.55 13.64 -0.22
N ALA A 82 22.42 12.45 0.36
CA ALA A 82 21.17 11.74 0.60
C ALA A 82 20.68 11.99 2.05
N THR A 83 20.47 13.25 2.42
CA THR A 83 20.18 13.70 3.80
C THR A 83 18.79 14.29 4.00
N ALA A 84 18.01 14.44 2.93
CA ALA A 84 16.65 14.97 2.94
C ALA A 84 15.77 14.18 1.97
N ASN A 85 14.46 14.08 2.24
CA ASN A 85 13.51 13.53 1.28
C ASN A 85 13.58 14.32 -0.04
N ALA A 86 13.45 13.63 -1.18
CA ALA A 86 13.27 14.28 -2.47
C ALA A 86 11.84 14.81 -2.61
N GLU A 87 11.53 15.48 -3.73
CA GLU A 87 10.16 15.92 -4.04
C GLU A 87 9.19 14.74 -4.13
N ILE A 88 7.97 14.95 -3.67
CA ILE A 88 6.88 13.98 -3.85
C ILE A 88 6.44 13.98 -5.31
N CYS A 89 5.84 12.89 -5.77
CA CYS A 89 5.26 12.84 -7.11
C CYS A 89 4.06 13.78 -7.22
N MET A 90 3.90 14.39 -8.40
CA MET A 90 2.85 15.37 -8.70
C MET A 90 1.47 14.81 -8.35
N GLN A 91 0.71 15.51 -7.49
CA GLN A 91 -0.52 15.02 -6.91
C GLN A 91 -1.43 16.09 -6.33
N ARG A 92 -2.70 15.73 -6.11
CA ARG A 92 -3.64 16.42 -5.23
C ARG A 92 -4.39 15.37 -4.41
N ASN A 93 -4.29 15.45 -3.09
CA ASN A 93 -4.93 14.48 -2.21
C ASN A 93 -6.42 14.81 -2.02
N ILE A 94 -7.26 14.12 -2.76
CA ILE A 94 -8.73 14.30 -2.73
C ILE A 94 -9.39 13.73 -1.48
N TYR A 95 -8.73 12.83 -0.76
CA TYR A 95 -9.28 12.20 0.45
C TYR A 95 -9.32 13.17 1.64
N VAL A 96 -8.41 14.13 1.66
CA VAL A 96 -8.32 15.17 2.70
C VAL A 96 -8.71 16.56 2.16
N ASP A 97 -9.43 16.62 1.05
CA ASP A 97 -9.91 17.85 0.39
C ASP A 97 -8.78 18.88 0.11
N GLN A 98 -7.57 18.39 -0.22
CA GLN A 98 -6.45 19.26 -0.59
C GLN A 98 -6.81 20.09 -1.83
N LYS A 99 -6.55 21.39 -1.79
CA LYS A 99 -6.89 22.32 -2.89
C LYS A 99 -5.76 22.46 -3.89
N GLU A 100 -4.54 22.57 -3.39
CA GLU A 100 -3.34 22.79 -4.19
C GLU A 100 -2.86 21.48 -4.82
N ILE A 101 -2.32 21.59 -6.03
CA ILE A 101 -1.51 20.54 -6.64
C ILE A 101 -0.07 20.75 -6.18
N VAL A 102 0.56 19.68 -5.73
CA VAL A 102 1.91 19.72 -5.15
C VAL A 102 2.80 18.63 -5.75
N GLY A 103 4.11 18.75 -5.56
CA GLY A 103 5.10 17.79 -5.98
C GLY A 103 5.77 18.11 -7.30
N SER A 104 6.46 17.13 -7.85
CA SER A 104 7.24 17.24 -9.09
C SER A 104 7.09 15.99 -9.94
N GLU A 105 7.33 16.06 -11.24
CA GLU A 105 7.50 14.87 -12.08
C GLU A 105 8.86 14.20 -11.84
N ASP A 106 9.88 14.98 -11.45
CA ASP A 106 11.17 14.44 -10.96
C ASP A 106 11.00 13.95 -9.52
N CYS A 107 10.45 12.76 -9.37
CA CYS A 107 10.02 12.19 -8.09
C CYS A 107 10.39 10.73 -7.87
N LEU A 108 11.07 10.08 -8.83
CA LEU A 108 11.40 8.65 -8.77
C LEU A 108 12.58 8.38 -7.84
N TYR A 109 12.35 8.58 -6.55
CA TYR A 109 13.31 8.46 -5.47
C TYR A 109 12.84 7.46 -4.41
N LEU A 110 13.80 6.88 -3.70
CA LEU A 110 13.55 6.03 -2.54
C LEU A 110 14.42 6.47 -1.36
N ASN A 111 14.03 6.03 -0.17
CA ASN A 111 14.79 6.20 1.05
C ASN A 111 15.21 4.82 1.58
N VAL A 112 16.40 4.75 2.18
CA VAL A 112 16.92 3.55 2.83
C VAL A 112 17.27 3.86 4.28
N TYR A 113 16.73 3.06 5.21
CA TYR A 113 17.00 3.14 6.64
C TYR A 113 17.62 1.81 7.09
N THR A 114 18.74 1.88 7.81
CA THR A 114 19.47 0.69 8.23
C THR A 114 20.11 0.87 9.60
N PRO A 115 20.13 -0.19 10.42
CA PRO A 115 20.85 -0.14 11.69
C PRO A 115 22.37 -0.16 11.52
N CYS A 116 22.88 -0.58 10.34
CA CYS A 116 24.32 -0.73 10.14
C CYS A 116 24.67 -0.89 8.65
N ILE A 117 25.77 -0.28 8.18
CA ILE A 117 26.22 -0.31 6.78
C ILE A 117 27.21 -1.45 6.50
N GLN A 118 28.11 -1.74 7.41
CA GLN A 118 29.14 -2.77 7.28
C GLN A 118 29.25 -3.52 8.60
N CYS A 119 28.21 -4.26 8.96
CA CYS A 119 28.21 -5.04 10.19
C CYS A 119 29.14 -6.23 10.07
N THR A 120 30.18 -6.23 10.86
CA THR A 120 30.86 -7.46 11.26
C THR A 120 30.09 -8.08 12.42
N GLU A 121 30.04 -9.41 12.51
CA GLU A 121 29.31 -10.13 13.58
C GLU A 121 29.75 -9.77 15.02
N GLU A 122 30.89 -9.12 15.20
CA GLU A 122 31.34 -8.61 16.50
C GLU A 122 30.40 -7.58 17.12
N GLN A 123 29.55 -6.93 16.34
CA GLN A 123 28.59 -5.93 16.82
C GLN A 123 27.18 -6.48 17.12
N SER A 124 26.90 -7.72 16.75
CA SER A 124 25.53 -8.27 16.88
C SER A 124 25.34 -9.30 18.01
N ASN A 125 26.40 -9.81 18.69
CA ASN A 125 26.23 -10.79 19.77
C ASN A 125 27.32 -10.77 20.85
N LEU A 126 26.90 -10.64 22.09
CA LEU A 126 27.67 -10.74 23.34
C LEU A 126 27.87 -12.20 23.81
N ASN A 127 28.08 -13.19 22.93
CA ASN A 127 28.39 -14.55 23.34
C ASN A 127 29.55 -15.10 22.50
N HIS A 128 30.71 -15.31 23.16
CA HIS A 128 31.96 -15.70 22.59
C HIS A 128 32.09 -17.22 22.41
N ASP A 129 32.38 -17.67 21.18
CA ASP A 129 33.08 -18.91 20.88
C ASP A 129 34.09 -18.65 19.73
N PRO A 130 35.42 -18.74 19.98
CA PRO A 130 36.46 -18.38 19.01
C PRO A 130 36.62 -19.34 17.83
N GLU A 131 36.14 -20.57 17.86
CA GLU A 131 36.30 -21.54 16.78
C GLU A 131 35.27 -21.41 15.66
N GLN A 132 34.13 -20.74 15.91
CA GLN A 132 33.10 -20.45 14.88
C GLN A 132 33.39 -19.21 14.05
N GLN A 133 34.43 -18.44 14.38
CA GLN A 133 34.76 -17.16 13.73
C GLN A 133 35.30 -17.27 12.29
N ARG A 134 35.68 -18.44 11.79
CA ARG A 134 36.35 -18.58 10.46
C ARG A 134 35.43 -18.80 9.26
N GLN A 135 34.12 -18.95 9.43
CA GLN A 135 33.16 -19.19 8.33
C GLN A 135 31.93 -18.26 8.32
N LYS A 136 31.91 -17.21 9.12
CA LYS A 136 30.73 -16.35 9.23
C LYS A 136 30.76 -15.25 8.18
N ALA A 137 29.90 -15.40 7.14
CA ALA A 137 29.53 -14.33 6.23
C ALA A 137 28.91 -13.18 7.05
N PHE A 138 29.10 -11.93 6.62
CA PHE A 138 28.45 -10.75 7.22
C PHE A 138 26.95 -11.01 7.41
N ALA A 139 26.45 -10.86 8.64
CA ALA A 139 25.03 -10.96 8.91
C ALA A 139 24.31 -9.86 8.12
N ARG A 140 23.43 -10.24 7.20
CA ARG A 140 22.62 -9.32 6.41
C ARG A 140 21.23 -9.28 7.00
N PHE A 141 20.62 -8.09 7.06
CA PHE A 141 19.28 -7.87 7.59
C PHE A 141 18.20 -8.19 6.57
N PRO A 142 17.02 -8.69 6.99
CA PRO A 142 15.86 -8.74 6.12
C PRO A 142 15.52 -7.32 5.64
N VAL A 143 15.02 -7.22 4.43
CA VAL A 143 14.66 -5.96 3.78
C VAL A 143 13.15 -5.87 3.69
N MET A 144 12.57 -4.73 4.05
CA MET A 144 11.16 -4.43 3.86
C MET A 144 11.02 -3.24 2.91
N ILE A 145 10.33 -3.41 1.78
CA ILE A 145 10.06 -2.36 0.79
C ILE A 145 8.62 -1.91 0.95
N TRP A 146 8.42 -0.65 1.30
CA TRP A 146 7.12 -0.02 1.50
C TRP A 146 6.60 0.65 0.23
N PHE A 147 5.38 0.27 -0.19
CA PHE A 147 4.57 0.98 -1.16
C PHE A 147 3.40 1.66 -0.46
N HIS A 148 3.38 2.99 -0.48
CA HIS A 148 2.34 3.77 0.19
C HIS A 148 0.97 3.62 -0.45
N GLY A 149 -0.09 3.85 0.33
CA GLY A 149 -1.46 3.94 -0.12
C GLY A 149 -1.81 5.27 -0.79
N GLY A 150 -3.11 5.59 -0.80
CA GLY A 150 -3.62 6.83 -1.39
C GLY A 150 -4.22 6.64 -2.78
N GLY A 151 -4.70 5.44 -3.11
CA GLY A 151 -5.46 5.15 -4.33
C GLY A 151 -4.68 5.38 -5.62
N TRP A 152 -3.36 5.27 -5.60
CA TRP A 152 -2.48 5.67 -6.71
C TRP A 152 -2.68 7.11 -7.19
N LEU A 153 -3.34 7.97 -6.39
CA LEU A 153 -3.61 9.37 -6.69
C LEU A 153 -2.76 10.31 -5.84
N ALA A 154 -2.42 9.90 -4.63
CA ALA A 154 -1.68 10.69 -3.66
C ALA A 154 -0.82 9.79 -2.78
N GLY A 155 0.10 10.39 -2.02
CA GLY A 155 1.00 9.72 -1.11
C GLY A 155 2.46 9.90 -1.50
N ALA A 156 3.36 9.50 -0.62
CA ALA A 156 4.81 9.54 -0.81
C ALA A 156 5.51 8.60 0.18
N GLY A 157 6.73 8.17 -0.12
CA GLY A 157 7.58 7.40 0.79
C GLY A 157 8.37 8.25 1.80
N HIS A 158 7.88 9.42 2.17
CA HIS A 158 8.59 10.38 3.01
C HIS A 158 8.75 9.92 4.46
N SER A 159 9.87 10.28 5.06
CA SER A 159 10.25 9.89 6.43
C SER A 159 9.32 10.45 7.51
N GLU A 160 8.64 11.57 7.26
CA GLU A 160 7.68 12.16 8.19
C GLU A 160 6.43 11.27 8.38
N TYR A 161 6.04 10.52 7.33
CA TYR A 161 4.89 9.62 7.36
C TYR A 161 5.31 8.17 7.61
N TYR A 162 6.27 7.67 6.81
CA TYR A 162 6.67 6.27 6.78
C TYR A 162 8.12 6.07 7.21
N GLY A 163 8.56 6.88 8.18
CA GLY A 163 9.90 6.83 8.74
C GLY A 163 10.17 5.59 9.60
N PRO A 164 11.43 5.37 9.94
CA PRO A 164 11.92 4.15 10.57
C PRO A 164 11.63 4.03 12.07
N LYS A 165 10.96 5.02 12.67
CA LYS A 165 10.88 5.26 14.12
C LYS A 165 10.44 4.05 14.95
N PHE A 166 9.54 3.20 14.40
CA PHE A 166 9.00 2.03 15.10
C PHE A 166 9.64 0.72 14.60
N LEU A 167 9.67 0.51 13.29
CA LEU A 167 10.16 -0.75 12.70
C LEU A 167 11.65 -0.99 12.94
N LEU A 168 12.50 0.05 12.98
CA LEU A 168 13.92 -0.11 13.20
C LEU A 168 14.33 -0.23 14.69
N ASP A 169 13.37 -0.39 15.59
CA ASP A 169 13.65 -1.02 16.90
C ASP A 169 14.13 -2.47 16.69
N PHE A 170 13.84 -3.08 15.53
CA PHE A 170 14.31 -4.40 15.11
C PHE A 170 15.46 -4.33 14.09
N ASP A 171 16.13 -5.45 13.91
CA ASP A 171 17.24 -5.61 12.95
C ASP A 171 16.70 -5.88 11.54
N LEU A 172 16.33 -4.83 10.82
CA LEU A 172 15.88 -4.86 9.42
C LEU A 172 16.36 -3.62 8.66
N VAL A 173 16.34 -3.69 7.34
CA VAL A 173 16.47 -2.54 6.43
C VAL A 173 15.10 -2.18 5.92
N LEU A 174 14.69 -0.92 6.12
CA LEU A 174 13.46 -0.37 5.56
C LEU A 174 13.79 0.44 4.32
N VAL A 175 13.01 0.24 3.25
CA VAL A 175 13.04 1.05 2.02
C VAL A 175 11.65 1.62 1.79
N THR A 176 11.53 2.93 1.60
CA THR A 176 10.27 3.59 1.24
C THR A 176 10.39 4.22 -0.14
N VAL A 177 9.35 4.09 -0.98
CA VAL A 177 9.44 4.36 -2.42
C VAL A 177 8.39 5.37 -2.85
N ASN A 178 8.80 6.41 -3.60
CA ASN A 178 7.91 7.23 -4.41
C ASN A 178 7.73 6.56 -5.79
N PHE A 179 6.54 6.66 -6.37
CA PHE A 179 6.23 6.19 -7.73
C PHE A 179 5.17 7.09 -8.35
N ARG A 180 5.10 7.15 -9.69
CA ARG A 180 4.16 8.03 -10.40
C ARG A 180 2.71 7.72 -10.06
N LEU A 181 1.92 8.79 -9.96
CA LEU A 181 0.56 8.80 -9.46
C LEU A 181 -0.42 9.36 -10.50
N GLY A 182 -1.71 9.12 -10.28
CA GLY A 182 -2.78 9.67 -11.09
C GLY A 182 -2.62 9.41 -12.58
N PRO A 183 -3.00 10.36 -13.44
CA PRO A 183 -2.85 10.19 -14.88
C PRO A 183 -1.40 10.06 -15.35
N LEU A 184 -0.42 10.63 -14.63
CA LEU A 184 1.01 10.51 -14.96
C LEU A 184 1.55 9.09 -14.72
N GLY A 185 0.95 8.34 -13.80
CA GLY A 185 1.33 6.97 -13.47
C GLY A 185 0.41 5.88 -14.02
N PHE A 186 -0.86 6.20 -14.29
CA PHE A 186 -1.88 5.17 -14.55
C PHE A 186 -2.84 5.49 -15.71
N MET A 187 -2.61 6.55 -16.47
CA MET A 187 -3.36 6.78 -17.72
C MET A 187 -3.00 5.68 -18.73
N SER A 188 -4.01 5.24 -19.49
CA SER A 188 -3.81 4.31 -20.59
C SER A 188 -4.69 4.69 -21.77
N THR A 189 -4.12 4.60 -22.97
CA THR A 189 -4.84 4.66 -24.25
C THR A 189 -5.30 3.28 -24.72
N GLU A 190 -5.00 2.23 -23.93
CA GLU A 190 -5.27 0.81 -24.23
C GLU A 190 -4.65 0.37 -25.58
N ASP A 191 -3.55 1.04 -25.96
CA ASP A 191 -2.70 0.70 -27.09
C ASP A 191 -1.22 0.96 -26.75
N LEU A 192 -0.30 0.75 -27.70
CA LEU A 192 1.15 0.83 -27.46
C LEU A 192 1.69 2.26 -27.27
N GLU A 193 0.90 3.30 -27.55
CA GLU A 193 1.33 4.69 -27.35
C GLU A 193 1.41 5.04 -25.87
N CYS A 194 0.43 4.60 -25.08
CA CYS A 194 0.43 4.68 -23.61
C CYS A 194 -0.26 3.44 -23.03
N PRO A 195 0.45 2.32 -22.88
CA PRO A 195 -0.16 1.05 -22.48
C PRO A 195 -0.67 1.07 -21.04
N GLY A 196 -0.10 1.89 -20.15
CA GLY A 196 -0.52 2.04 -18.76
C GLY A 196 0.43 1.45 -17.73
N ASN A 197 -0.03 1.39 -16.48
CA ASN A 197 0.65 0.78 -15.31
C ASN A 197 2.06 1.34 -15.00
N LEU A 198 2.34 2.59 -15.38
CA LEU A 198 3.68 3.16 -15.23
C LEU A 198 4.10 3.24 -13.76
N GLY A 199 3.17 3.55 -12.84
CA GLY A 199 3.46 3.55 -11.41
C GLY A 199 3.86 2.16 -10.87
N LEU A 200 3.23 1.07 -11.36
CA LEU A 200 3.65 -0.30 -11.01
C LEU A 200 5.01 -0.67 -11.63
N LYS A 201 5.31 -0.17 -12.83
CA LYS A 201 6.62 -0.33 -13.46
C LYS A 201 7.71 0.45 -12.71
N ASP A 202 7.37 1.62 -12.15
CA ASP A 202 8.27 2.38 -11.27
C ASP A 202 8.60 1.59 -9.99
N GLN A 203 7.59 0.99 -9.35
CA GLN A 203 7.78 0.11 -8.19
C GLN A 203 8.71 -1.07 -8.54
N GLN A 204 8.51 -1.69 -9.70
CA GLN A 204 9.36 -2.77 -10.17
C GLN A 204 10.80 -2.31 -10.39
N GLN A 205 11.00 -1.10 -10.94
CA GLN A 205 12.34 -0.52 -11.10
C GLN A 205 13.01 -0.23 -9.74
N ALA A 206 12.24 0.24 -8.75
CA ALA A 206 12.75 0.40 -7.38
C ALA A 206 13.17 -0.94 -6.76
N MET A 207 12.39 -2.00 -6.98
CA MET A 207 12.75 -3.37 -6.53
C MET A 207 14.04 -3.87 -7.18
N ARG A 208 14.25 -3.60 -8.49
CA ARG A 208 15.52 -3.93 -9.18
C ARG A 208 16.68 -3.16 -8.57
N TRP A 209 16.51 -1.86 -8.33
CA TRP A 209 17.51 -1.05 -7.65
C TRP A 209 17.85 -1.61 -6.26
N VAL A 210 16.85 -2.02 -5.48
CA VAL A 210 17.06 -2.67 -4.17
C VAL A 210 17.83 -3.98 -4.34
N HIS A 211 17.44 -4.84 -5.26
CA HIS A 211 18.13 -6.10 -5.53
C HIS A 211 19.62 -5.91 -5.81
N GLU A 212 19.97 -4.88 -6.58
CA GLU A 212 21.33 -4.57 -7.00
C GLU A 212 22.16 -3.87 -5.90
N ASN A 213 21.52 -3.05 -5.04
CA ASN A 213 22.22 -2.10 -4.19
C ASN A 213 22.08 -2.33 -2.68
N ILE A 214 21.07 -3.08 -2.20
CA ILE A 214 20.75 -3.10 -0.77
C ILE A 214 21.83 -3.74 0.10
N ALA A 215 22.69 -4.55 -0.49
CA ALA A 215 23.85 -5.14 0.18
C ALA A 215 24.84 -4.08 0.71
N TYR A 216 24.93 -2.92 0.06
CA TYR A 216 25.77 -1.80 0.51
C TYR A 216 25.22 -1.11 1.76
N PHE A 217 23.97 -1.41 2.13
CA PHE A 217 23.28 -0.92 3.32
C PHE A 217 23.08 -2.03 4.38
N GLY A 218 23.76 -3.15 4.25
CA GLY A 218 23.65 -4.28 5.17
C GLY A 218 22.40 -5.16 4.97
N GLY A 219 21.61 -4.91 3.92
CA GLY A 219 20.42 -5.69 3.59
C GLY A 219 20.73 -6.98 2.81
N ASP A 220 19.83 -7.96 2.92
CA ASP A 220 19.87 -9.22 2.17
C ASP A 220 18.88 -9.19 1.01
N SER A 221 19.40 -9.11 -0.22
CA SER A 221 18.55 -9.10 -1.43
C SER A 221 17.79 -10.41 -1.65
N ASN A 222 18.11 -11.49 -0.92
CA ASN A 222 17.39 -12.77 -0.93
C ASN A 222 16.36 -12.89 0.19
N ARG A 223 16.17 -11.86 1.02
CA ARG A 223 15.18 -11.79 2.09
C ARG A 223 14.38 -10.50 2.05
N VAL A 224 13.81 -10.20 0.89
CA VAL A 224 13.01 -9.00 0.63
C VAL A 224 11.54 -9.30 0.86
N THR A 225 10.87 -8.47 1.65
CA THR A 225 9.42 -8.47 1.86
C THR A 225 8.84 -7.19 1.28
N LEU A 226 7.91 -7.31 0.34
CA LEU A 226 7.09 -6.17 -0.09
C LEU A 226 5.97 -5.98 0.92
N PHE A 227 5.68 -4.74 1.27
CA PHE A 227 4.51 -4.43 2.09
C PHE A 227 3.90 -3.08 1.69
N GLY A 228 2.60 -2.97 1.85
CA GLY A 228 1.86 -1.78 1.49
C GLY A 228 0.45 -1.83 2.01
N GLU A 229 -0.18 -0.66 2.07
CA GLU A 229 -1.55 -0.50 2.53
C GLU A 229 -2.40 0.07 1.40
N SER A 230 -3.70 -0.31 1.33
CA SER A 230 -4.64 0.22 0.33
C SER A 230 -4.13 -0.04 -1.10
N ALA A 231 -3.95 1.00 -1.91
CA ALA A 231 -3.34 0.89 -3.25
C ALA A 231 -1.91 0.31 -3.21
N GLY A 232 -1.15 0.56 -2.14
CA GLY A 232 0.15 -0.07 -1.89
C GLY A 232 0.02 -1.57 -1.63
N GLY A 233 -0.98 -1.99 -0.84
CA GLY A 233 -1.30 -3.41 -0.61
C GLY A 233 -1.73 -4.12 -1.89
N ALA A 234 -2.57 -3.47 -2.70
CA ALA A 234 -2.95 -3.96 -4.02
C ALA A 234 -1.73 -4.04 -4.96
N SER A 235 -0.82 -3.06 -4.90
CA SER A 235 0.44 -3.10 -5.67
C SER A 235 1.29 -4.32 -5.31
N VAL A 236 1.47 -4.62 -4.01
CA VAL A 236 2.15 -5.85 -3.56
C VAL A 236 1.52 -7.08 -4.19
N HIS A 237 0.18 -7.17 -4.14
CA HIS A 237 -0.55 -8.31 -4.68
C HIS A 237 -0.43 -8.42 -6.21
N TYR A 238 -0.40 -7.30 -6.96
CA TYR A 238 -0.10 -7.29 -8.39
C TYR A 238 1.31 -7.80 -8.70
N HIS A 239 2.32 -7.45 -7.89
CA HIS A 239 3.67 -7.99 -8.06
C HIS A 239 3.73 -9.50 -7.84
N MET A 240 2.85 -10.07 -7.00
CA MET A 240 2.79 -11.53 -6.76
C MET A 240 2.29 -12.34 -7.96
N VAL A 241 1.63 -11.72 -8.93
CA VAL A 241 1.20 -12.37 -10.19
C VAL A 241 1.98 -11.89 -11.41
N ASN A 242 2.92 -10.98 -11.24
CA ASN A 242 3.74 -10.48 -12.34
C ASN A 242 5.04 -11.27 -12.47
N PRO A 243 5.26 -12.05 -13.54
CA PRO A 243 6.47 -12.85 -13.73
C PRO A 243 7.75 -12.01 -13.81
N LEU A 244 7.65 -10.73 -14.24
CA LEU A 244 8.79 -9.82 -14.29
C LEU A 244 9.26 -9.35 -12.90
N SER A 245 8.50 -9.64 -11.85
CA SER A 245 8.86 -9.39 -10.44
C SER A 245 9.49 -10.60 -9.75
N ALA A 246 9.60 -11.74 -10.44
CA ALA A 246 10.18 -12.96 -9.89
C ALA A 246 11.63 -12.74 -9.43
N GLY A 247 11.96 -13.22 -8.22
CA GLY A 247 13.30 -13.10 -7.62
C GLY A 247 13.63 -11.72 -7.06
N LEU A 248 12.77 -10.70 -7.25
CA LEU A 248 12.97 -9.37 -6.67
C LEU A 248 12.43 -9.26 -5.22
N PHE A 249 11.58 -10.18 -4.83
CA PHE A 249 11.05 -10.29 -3.46
C PHE A 249 10.73 -11.74 -3.11
N HIS A 250 10.52 -12.01 -1.81
CA HIS A 250 10.42 -13.35 -1.23
C HIS A 250 9.20 -13.51 -0.32
N ARG A 251 8.49 -12.42 0.01
CA ARG A 251 7.29 -12.36 0.85
C ARG A 251 6.47 -11.15 0.50
N GLY A 252 5.13 -11.22 0.70
CA GLY A 252 4.23 -10.09 0.52
C GLY A 252 3.36 -9.83 1.75
N ILE A 253 3.11 -8.55 2.06
CA ILE A 253 2.12 -8.11 3.04
C ILE A 253 1.19 -7.12 2.36
N SER A 254 -0.09 -7.44 2.26
CA SER A 254 -1.11 -6.58 1.67
C SER A 254 -2.11 -6.16 2.75
N GLN A 255 -2.00 -4.91 3.22
CA GLN A 255 -2.90 -4.34 4.23
C GLN A 255 -4.07 -3.64 3.53
N SER A 256 -5.30 -4.06 3.78
CA SER A 256 -6.52 -3.40 3.28
C SER A 256 -6.52 -3.12 1.77
N GLY A 257 -5.92 -4.02 0.97
CA GLY A 257 -5.86 -3.84 -0.49
C GLY A 257 -5.26 -5.02 -1.24
N ASN A 258 -5.99 -5.47 -2.27
CA ASN A 258 -5.58 -6.54 -3.17
C ASN A 258 -6.31 -6.39 -4.53
N PHE A 259 -5.89 -7.07 -5.59
CA PHE A 259 -6.49 -6.90 -6.91
C PHE A 259 -7.89 -7.54 -7.09
N TYR A 260 -8.42 -8.22 -6.09
CA TYR A 260 -9.83 -8.66 -6.06
C TYR A 260 -10.78 -7.51 -5.72
N ASN A 261 -10.29 -6.47 -5.04
CA ASN A 261 -11.11 -5.30 -4.70
C ASN A 261 -11.59 -4.57 -5.97
N PRO A 262 -12.86 -4.11 -6.05
CA PRO A 262 -13.45 -3.60 -7.29
C PRO A 262 -12.81 -2.30 -7.80
N TRP A 263 -12.11 -1.57 -6.93
CA TRP A 263 -11.45 -0.31 -7.26
C TRP A 263 -10.03 -0.47 -7.82
N THR A 264 -9.51 -1.68 -7.99
CA THR A 264 -8.10 -1.92 -8.31
C THR A 264 -7.81 -2.12 -9.79
N LEU A 265 -8.79 -2.50 -10.61
CA LEU A 265 -8.62 -2.75 -12.04
C LEU A 265 -9.66 -1.95 -12.85
N THR A 266 -9.22 -1.32 -13.91
CA THR A 266 -10.10 -0.62 -14.87
C THR A 266 -10.62 -1.62 -15.92
N SER A 267 -11.91 -1.61 -16.16
CA SER A 267 -12.52 -2.43 -17.22
C SER A 267 -12.10 -1.94 -18.60
N PRO A 268 -11.97 -2.84 -19.60
CA PRO A 268 -11.60 -2.49 -20.97
C PRO A 268 -12.50 -1.40 -21.58
N GLY A 269 -11.91 -0.48 -22.33
CA GLY A 269 -12.58 0.67 -22.95
C GLY A 269 -12.70 1.90 -22.03
N ILE A 270 -12.71 1.70 -20.72
CA ILE A 270 -12.89 2.80 -19.74
C ILE A 270 -11.61 3.65 -19.60
N ALA A 271 -10.43 3.03 -19.59
CA ALA A 271 -9.18 3.78 -19.49
C ALA A 271 -8.96 4.66 -20.71
N ARG A 272 -9.19 4.12 -21.91
CA ARG A 272 -9.15 4.90 -23.16
C ARG A 272 -10.15 6.05 -23.13
N MET A 273 -11.39 5.80 -22.74
CA MET A 273 -12.42 6.84 -22.63
C MET A 273 -11.99 7.97 -21.70
N ARG A 274 -11.40 7.62 -20.52
CA ARG A 274 -10.89 8.62 -19.56
C ARG A 274 -9.71 9.40 -20.13
N ALA A 275 -8.75 8.76 -20.80
CA ALA A 275 -7.63 9.42 -21.47
C ALA A 275 -8.12 10.43 -22.54
N MET A 276 -9.08 10.03 -23.38
CA MET A 276 -9.70 10.90 -24.38
C MET A 276 -10.43 12.09 -23.75
N THR A 277 -11.17 11.84 -22.65
CA THR A 277 -11.89 12.90 -21.91
C THR A 277 -10.91 13.93 -21.34
N LEU A 278 -9.82 13.48 -20.73
CA LEU A 278 -8.74 14.31 -20.21
C LEU A 278 -8.11 15.13 -21.36
N GLY A 279 -7.72 14.48 -22.45
CA GLY A 279 -7.11 15.14 -23.60
C GLY A 279 -8.01 16.20 -24.22
N LYS A 280 -9.29 15.88 -24.46
CA LYS A 280 -10.28 16.83 -24.98
C LYS A 280 -10.44 18.05 -24.08
N HIS A 281 -10.47 17.85 -22.76
CA HIS A 281 -10.54 18.96 -21.80
C HIS A 281 -9.32 19.90 -21.90
N LEU A 282 -8.14 19.34 -22.14
CA LEU A 282 -6.88 20.09 -22.28
C LEU A 282 -6.65 20.60 -23.73
N GLY A 283 -7.63 20.46 -24.61
CA GLY A 283 -7.55 20.95 -25.99
C GLY A 283 -6.64 20.12 -26.89
N CYS A 284 -6.37 18.85 -26.55
CA CYS A 284 -5.63 17.92 -27.38
C CYS A 284 -6.53 17.21 -28.39
N SER A 285 -6.00 16.89 -29.59
CA SER A 285 -6.67 15.98 -30.52
C SER A 285 -6.87 14.62 -29.90
N THR A 286 -8.02 14.02 -30.15
CA THR A 286 -8.37 12.67 -29.70
C THR A 286 -8.69 11.74 -30.89
N GLU A 287 -8.28 12.10 -32.09
CA GLU A 287 -8.48 11.30 -33.30
C GLU A 287 -7.63 10.03 -33.30
N ASN A 288 -6.42 10.14 -32.77
CA ASN A 288 -5.54 8.99 -32.52
C ASN A 288 -4.73 9.17 -31.24
N SER A 289 -4.21 8.06 -30.69
CA SER A 289 -3.50 8.06 -29.41
C SER A 289 -2.14 8.75 -29.50
N LYS A 290 -1.45 8.70 -30.63
CA LYS A 290 -0.15 9.32 -30.81
C LYS A 290 -0.23 10.83 -30.65
N ASP A 291 -1.13 11.48 -31.40
CA ASP A 291 -1.33 12.93 -31.33
C ASP A 291 -1.77 13.37 -29.94
N LEU A 292 -2.64 12.55 -29.28
CA LEU A 292 -3.05 12.78 -27.90
C LEU A 292 -1.84 12.79 -26.96
N ILE A 293 -0.99 11.77 -27.01
CA ILE A 293 0.15 11.63 -26.09
C ILE A 293 1.20 12.72 -26.38
N GLU A 294 1.50 13.01 -27.64
CA GLU A 294 2.42 14.10 -28.00
C GLU A 294 1.92 15.46 -27.49
N CYS A 295 0.62 15.74 -27.60
CA CYS A 295 0.01 16.94 -27.06
C CYS A 295 0.11 16.98 -25.52
N LEU A 296 -0.24 15.89 -24.83
CA LEU A 296 -0.19 15.83 -23.38
C LEU A 296 1.25 15.93 -22.83
N GLN A 297 2.26 15.50 -23.59
CA GLN A 297 3.67 15.72 -23.24
C GLN A 297 4.08 17.20 -23.23
N MET A 298 3.34 18.05 -23.95
CA MET A 298 3.58 19.51 -24.00
C MET A 298 2.80 20.29 -22.92
N LYS A 299 1.84 19.66 -22.24
CA LYS A 299 1.07 20.28 -21.14
C LYS A 299 1.89 20.30 -19.86
N SER A 300 1.60 21.24 -18.96
CA SER A 300 2.18 21.18 -17.60
C SER A 300 1.62 19.99 -16.83
N ALA A 301 2.37 19.51 -15.85
CA ALA A 301 1.92 18.42 -14.99
C ALA A 301 0.73 18.85 -14.14
N GLU A 302 0.68 20.12 -13.74
CA GLU A 302 -0.42 20.72 -12.96
C GLU A 302 -1.72 20.74 -13.79
N GLU A 303 -1.66 21.07 -15.11
CA GLU A 303 -2.82 20.99 -15.98
C GLU A 303 -3.37 19.56 -16.03
N ILE A 304 -2.48 18.56 -16.17
CA ILE A 304 -2.86 17.15 -16.24
C ILE A 304 -3.48 16.66 -14.93
N ILE A 305 -2.84 16.91 -13.78
CA ILE A 305 -3.36 16.52 -12.46
C ILE A 305 -4.67 17.27 -12.14
N GLY A 306 -4.77 18.53 -12.55
CA GLY A 306 -5.96 19.37 -12.35
C GLY A 306 -7.25 18.81 -12.96
N THR A 307 -7.14 17.84 -13.86
CA THR A 307 -8.30 17.18 -14.51
C THR A 307 -9.05 16.20 -13.59
N ASP A 308 -8.57 15.91 -12.37
CA ASP A 308 -9.20 14.99 -11.43
C ASP A 308 -10.68 15.32 -11.11
N GLN A 309 -11.04 16.62 -11.18
CA GLN A 309 -12.40 17.10 -10.94
C GLN A 309 -13.39 16.68 -12.04
N LEU A 310 -12.93 16.42 -13.27
CA LEU A 310 -13.76 16.03 -14.41
C LEU A 310 -14.55 14.75 -14.20
N PHE A 311 -14.00 13.85 -13.40
CA PHE A 311 -14.53 12.50 -13.21
C PHE A 311 -15.45 12.37 -12.00
N LYS A 312 -15.55 13.39 -11.14
CA LYS A 312 -16.37 13.37 -9.93
C LYS A 312 -17.85 13.40 -10.25
N LYS A 313 -18.61 12.47 -9.66
CA LYS A 313 -20.07 12.37 -9.79
C LYS A 313 -20.80 12.50 -8.45
N PHE A 314 -20.29 11.87 -7.38
CA PHE A 314 -20.83 11.95 -6.02
C PHE A 314 -19.67 11.93 -5.02
N GLY A 315 -19.47 13.03 -4.28
CA GLY A 315 -18.28 13.21 -3.48
C GLY A 315 -17.04 13.07 -4.36
N TYR A 316 -16.13 12.15 -4.02
CA TYR A 316 -14.97 11.83 -4.87
C TYR A 316 -15.13 10.53 -5.69
N CYS A 317 -16.38 10.08 -5.94
CA CYS A 317 -16.61 8.95 -6.83
C CYS A 317 -16.62 9.35 -8.31
N PRO A 318 -16.07 8.50 -9.22
CA PRO A 318 -15.35 7.27 -8.92
C PRO A 318 -14.07 7.55 -8.14
N MET A 319 -13.78 6.72 -7.12
CA MET A 319 -12.70 6.97 -6.16
C MET A 319 -11.33 7.09 -6.85
N ILE A 320 -11.07 6.23 -7.83
CA ILE A 320 -9.77 6.15 -8.52
C ILE A 320 -10.04 6.15 -10.03
N PRO A 321 -10.03 7.29 -10.70
CA PRO A 321 -10.27 7.35 -12.15
C PRO A 321 -9.12 6.78 -12.98
N PHE A 322 -7.87 6.92 -12.56
CA PHE A 322 -6.69 6.36 -13.21
C PHE A 322 -6.05 5.31 -12.30
N ARG A 323 -6.17 4.04 -12.68
CA ARG A 323 -5.80 2.87 -11.90
C ARG A 323 -5.30 1.75 -12.83
N PRO A 324 -4.74 0.64 -12.33
CA PRO A 324 -4.23 -0.46 -13.14
C PRO A 324 -5.18 -0.91 -14.25
N VAL A 325 -4.59 -1.32 -15.38
CA VAL A 325 -5.27 -1.77 -16.60
C VAL A 325 -4.64 -3.05 -17.12
N ILE A 326 -5.39 -3.79 -17.94
CA ILE A 326 -4.82 -4.85 -18.78
C ILE A 326 -4.17 -4.17 -19.98
N GLU A 327 -2.87 -4.38 -20.16
CA GLU A 327 -2.09 -3.79 -21.25
C GLU A 327 -2.18 -4.65 -22.53
N PRO A 328 -2.06 -4.05 -23.72
CA PRO A 328 -1.71 -4.81 -24.91
C PRO A 328 -0.41 -5.59 -24.69
N GLU A 329 -0.30 -6.78 -25.25
CA GLU A 329 0.91 -7.59 -25.12
C GLU A 329 2.10 -6.89 -25.81
N HIS A 330 3.15 -6.63 -25.04
CA HIS A 330 4.41 -6.02 -25.53
C HIS A 330 5.56 -6.32 -24.55
N PRO A 331 6.83 -6.21 -24.99
CA PRO A 331 7.97 -6.36 -24.08
C PRO A 331 7.91 -5.36 -22.93
N GLY A 332 7.91 -5.87 -21.68
CA GLY A 332 7.80 -5.03 -20.48
C GLY A 332 6.37 -4.66 -20.07
N ALA A 333 5.34 -5.25 -20.70
CA ALA A 333 3.97 -5.16 -20.19
C ALA A 333 3.90 -5.70 -18.76
N PHE A 334 3.23 -4.97 -17.88
CA PHE A 334 3.10 -5.35 -16.47
C PHE A 334 1.95 -6.35 -16.26
N LEU A 335 0.82 -6.14 -16.91
CA LEU A 335 -0.39 -6.94 -16.77
C LEU A 335 -1.03 -7.15 -18.15
N ILE A 336 -1.00 -8.37 -18.68
CA ILE A 336 -1.52 -8.70 -20.02
C ILE A 336 -2.87 -9.43 -20.02
N GLU A 337 -3.37 -9.78 -18.81
CA GLU A 337 -4.65 -10.47 -18.62
C GLU A 337 -5.27 -10.07 -17.27
N ASP A 338 -6.53 -10.47 -17.03
CA ASP A 338 -7.15 -10.30 -15.71
C ASP A 338 -6.37 -11.15 -14.68
N PRO A 339 -5.84 -10.54 -13.59
CA PRO A 339 -5.03 -11.24 -12.59
C PRO A 339 -5.78 -12.41 -11.92
N LEU A 340 -7.11 -12.39 -11.91
CA LEU A 340 -7.91 -13.52 -11.42
C LEU A 340 -7.71 -14.78 -12.27
N ILE A 341 -7.50 -14.62 -13.59
CA ILE A 341 -7.19 -15.73 -14.48
C ILE A 341 -5.81 -16.30 -14.12
N SER A 342 -4.81 -15.44 -13.97
CA SER A 342 -3.45 -15.86 -13.59
C SER A 342 -3.45 -16.69 -12.31
N VAL A 343 -4.19 -16.27 -11.27
CA VAL A 343 -4.28 -17.03 -10.00
C VAL A 343 -4.96 -18.37 -10.21
N ARG A 344 -6.13 -18.42 -10.85
CA ARG A 344 -6.90 -19.65 -11.05
C ARG A 344 -6.18 -20.69 -11.92
N GLU A 345 -5.27 -20.26 -12.76
CA GLU A 345 -4.40 -21.13 -13.56
C GLU A 345 -3.04 -21.41 -12.89
N GLY A 346 -2.86 -21.00 -11.64
CA GLY A 346 -1.65 -21.24 -10.87
C GLY A 346 -0.42 -20.43 -11.34
N ARG A 347 -0.62 -19.39 -12.14
CA ARG A 347 0.43 -18.47 -12.59
C ARG A 347 0.63 -17.34 -11.58
N LEU A 348 1.22 -17.66 -10.45
CA LEU A 348 1.55 -16.72 -9.38
C LEU A 348 2.94 -17.04 -8.83
N LEU A 349 3.55 -16.08 -8.18
CA LEU A 349 4.81 -16.27 -7.46
C LEU A 349 4.48 -16.88 -6.10
N ASP A 350 4.86 -18.15 -5.90
CA ASP A 350 4.58 -18.91 -4.66
C ASP A 350 5.47 -18.43 -3.51
N VAL A 351 5.03 -17.38 -2.84
CA VAL A 351 5.71 -16.76 -1.69
C VAL A 351 4.76 -16.63 -0.50
N PRO A 352 5.26 -16.69 0.76
CA PRO A 352 4.44 -16.41 1.93
C PRO A 352 3.73 -15.06 1.81
N TRP A 353 2.42 -15.05 2.10
CA TRP A 353 1.58 -13.86 2.03
C TRP A 353 0.86 -13.60 3.35
N MET A 354 0.88 -12.35 3.80
CA MET A 354 0.11 -11.86 4.94
C MET A 354 -0.84 -10.77 4.47
N THR A 355 -2.13 -10.89 4.80
CA THR A 355 -3.14 -9.90 4.41
C THR A 355 -4.18 -9.73 5.50
N GLY A 356 -4.91 -8.65 5.46
CA GLY A 356 -5.99 -8.38 6.39
C GLY A 356 -6.68 -7.06 6.12
N VAL A 357 -7.68 -6.79 6.95
CA VAL A 357 -8.53 -5.61 6.88
C VAL A 357 -8.74 -5.00 8.26
N THR A 358 -9.12 -3.73 8.32
CA THR A 358 -9.64 -3.08 9.52
C THR A 358 -11.13 -3.37 9.68
N SER A 359 -11.69 -3.16 10.89
CA SER A 359 -13.09 -3.53 11.14
C SER A 359 -14.10 -2.62 10.43
N GLU A 360 -13.80 -1.34 10.24
CA GLU A 360 -14.69 -0.36 9.60
C GLU A 360 -14.01 0.33 8.41
N GLU A 361 -13.50 -0.46 7.45
CA GLU A 361 -12.82 0.01 6.23
C GLU A 361 -13.58 1.11 5.49
N GLY A 362 -14.91 0.97 5.39
CA GLY A 362 -15.80 1.89 4.69
C GLY A 362 -15.83 3.31 5.27
N ALA A 363 -15.26 3.52 6.47
CA ALA A 363 -15.14 4.83 7.08
C ALA A 363 -14.39 5.84 6.17
N ILE A 364 -13.42 5.37 5.36
CA ILE A 364 -12.73 6.20 4.36
C ILE A 364 -13.71 6.95 3.44
N LYS A 365 -14.82 6.31 3.06
CA LYS A 365 -15.86 6.93 2.22
C LYS A 365 -16.94 7.63 3.03
N VAL A 366 -17.37 6.98 4.11
CA VAL A 366 -18.59 7.36 4.85
C VAL A 366 -18.36 8.62 5.69
N ALA A 367 -17.15 8.88 6.17
CA ALA A 367 -16.83 10.13 6.84
C ALA A 367 -17.10 11.35 5.94
N GLY A 368 -16.74 11.29 4.66
CA GLY A 368 -17.05 12.36 3.70
C GLY A 368 -18.54 12.49 3.37
N ILE A 369 -19.32 11.40 3.47
CA ILE A 369 -20.77 11.44 3.30
C ILE A 369 -21.42 12.05 4.54
N TYR A 370 -21.13 11.53 5.73
CA TYR A 370 -21.74 11.98 7.00
C TYR A 370 -21.13 13.28 7.55
N GLY A 371 -20.06 13.79 6.98
CA GLY A 371 -19.57 15.13 7.26
C GLY A 371 -20.56 16.25 6.88
N ARG A 372 -21.55 15.94 6.00
CA ARG A 372 -22.61 16.88 5.59
C ARG A 372 -23.93 16.15 5.46
N GLU A 373 -24.95 16.60 6.23
CA GLU A 373 -26.31 16.00 6.19
C GLU A 373 -26.91 15.96 4.78
N GLN A 374 -26.61 16.96 3.95
CA GLN A 374 -27.08 17.01 2.56
C GLN A 374 -26.58 15.81 1.73
N ASN A 375 -25.35 15.33 1.96
CA ASN A 375 -24.81 14.17 1.24
C ASN A 375 -25.55 12.88 1.63
N VAL A 376 -26.00 12.76 2.90
CA VAL A 376 -26.79 11.62 3.35
C VAL A 376 -28.17 11.65 2.72
N LYS A 377 -28.82 12.82 2.64
CA LYS A 377 -30.10 13.00 1.93
C LYS A 377 -29.97 12.70 0.44
N GLU A 378 -28.87 13.10 -0.18
CA GLU A 378 -28.59 12.80 -1.58
C GLU A 378 -28.39 11.30 -1.81
N LEU A 379 -27.64 10.63 -0.92
CA LEU A 379 -27.46 9.16 -0.96
C LEU A 379 -28.80 8.45 -0.84
N GLU A 380 -29.65 8.83 0.12
CA GLU A 380 -30.98 8.24 0.30
C GLU A 380 -31.86 8.45 -0.93
N THR A 381 -31.95 9.68 -1.43
CA THR A 381 -32.85 10.04 -2.54
C THR A 381 -32.42 9.43 -3.88
N ASN A 382 -31.11 9.29 -4.11
CA ASN A 382 -30.54 8.83 -5.36
C ASN A 382 -29.78 7.50 -5.20
N PHE A 383 -30.18 6.67 -4.25
CA PHE A 383 -29.51 5.41 -3.92
C PHE A 383 -29.25 4.54 -5.17
N ASP A 384 -30.29 4.41 -6.02
CA ASP A 384 -30.23 3.57 -7.22
C ASP A 384 -29.26 4.09 -8.29
N LYS A 385 -28.89 5.36 -8.27
CA LYS A 385 -27.92 5.97 -9.17
C LYS A 385 -26.51 6.01 -8.57
N ILE A 386 -26.43 6.26 -7.25
CA ILE A 386 -25.15 6.45 -6.57
C ILE A 386 -24.50 5.10 -6.26
N VAL A 387 -25.22 4.13 -5.75
CA VAL A 387 -24.66 2.88 -5.24
C VAL A 387 -24.00 2.03 -6.34
N PRO A 388 -24.59 1.81 -7.52
CA PRO A 388 -23.94 1.06 -8.59
C PRO A 388 -22.56 1.64 -8.97
N MET A 389 -22.50 2.95 -9.15
CA MET A 389 -21.29 3.67 -9.50
C MET A 389 -20.29 3.74 -8.34
N SER A 390 -20.74 3.99 -7.10
CA SER A 390 -19.86 4.19 -5.95
C SER A 390 -19.32 2.88 -5.36
N LEU A 391 -20.07 1.78 -5.44
CA LEU A 391 -19.59 0.43 -5.11
C LEU A 391 -18.85 -0.23 -6.28
N LEU A 392 -18.82 0.42 -7.46
CA LEU A 392 -18.06 0.04 -8.66
C LEU A 392 -18.50 -1.26 -9.33
N TYR A 393 -19.62 -1.86 -8.97
CA TYR A 393 -20.05 -3.10 -9.66
C TYR A 393 -20.54 -2.84 -11.08
N ASP A 394 -21.08 -1.64 -11.39
CA ASP A 394 -21.42 -1.24 -12.76
C ASP A 394 -20.20 -1.30 -13.69
N GLU A 395 -19.09 -0.72 -13.26
CA GLU A 395 -17.84 -0.69 -14.03
C GLU A 395 -17.13 -2.05 -14.01
N ARG A 396 -16.96 -2.66 -12.82
CA ARG A 396 -16.20 -3.91 -12.64
C ARG A 396 -16.78 -5.07 -13.45
N TYR A 397 -18.11 -5.17 -13.54
CA TYR A 397 -18.81 -6.26 -14.22
C TYR A 397 -19.47 -5.82 -15.52
N ASN A 398 -19.23 -4.57 -15.98
CA ASN A 398 -19.81 -3.99 -17.20
C ASN A 398 -21.34 -4.20 -17.27
N VAL A 399 -22.05 -3.79 -16.21
CA VAL A 399 -23.50 -4.00 -16.08
C VAL A 399 -24.25 -3.02 -16.98
N THR A 400 -24.57 -3.44 -18.18
CA THR A 400 -25.34 -2.66 -19.17
C THR A 400 -26.85 -2.89 -19.06
N ASN A 401 -27.28 -4.00 -18.45
CA ASN A 401 -28.69 -4.31 -18.25
C ASN A 401 -29.22 -3.54 -17.04
N GLU A 402 -30.19 -2.64 -17.29
CA GLU A 402 -30.78 -1.77 -16.26
C GLU A 402 -31.62 -2.55 -15.25
N ASP A 403 -32.37 -3.58 -15.67
CA ASP A 403 -33.18 -4.41 -14.77
C ASP A 403 -32.27 -5.16 -13.79
N LEU A 404 -31.19 -5.75 -14.27
CA LEU A 404 -30.20 -6.43 -13.42
C LEU A 404 -29.56 -5.44 -12.42
N ARG A 405 -29.18 -4.26 -12.90
CA ARG A 405 -28.61 -3.20 -12.04
C ARG A 405 -29.58 -2.84 -10.91
N ASN A 406 -30.84 -2.58 -11.26
CA ASN A 406 -31.87 -2.21 -10.30
C ASN A 406 -32.15 -3.35 -9.31
N GLU A 407 -32.18 -4.60 -9.77
CA GLU A 407 -32.35 -5.79 -8.92
C GLU A 407 -31.20 -5.94 -7.92
N ILE A 408 -29.94 -5.83 -8.37
CA ILE A 408 -28.74 -5.90 -7.51
C ILE A 408 -28.77 -4.76 -6.49
N THR A 409 -29.08 -3.53 -6.93
CA THR A 409 -29.16 -2.35 -6.05
C THR A 409 -30.23 -2.52 -4.97
N ALA A 410 -31.43 -2.99 -5.36
CA ALA A 410 -32.50 -3.27 -4.43
C ALA A 410 -32.13 -4.40 -3.43
N THR A 411 -31.40 -5.40 -3.90
CA THR A 411 -30.92 -6.51 -3.05
C THR A 411 -29.94 -5.99 -2.00
N ILE A 412 -28.98 -5.13 -2.39
CA ILE A 412 -28.05 -4.47 -1.46
C ILE A 412 -28.79 -3.60 -0.46
N ARG A 413 -29.74 -2.77 -0.95
CA ARG A 413 -30.57 -1.92 -0.10
C ARG A 413 -31.30 -2.72 0.98
N ASN A 414 -31.96 -3.81 0.57
CA ASN A 414 -32.70 -4.67 1.48
C ASN A 414 -31.79 -5.35 2.52
N PHE A 415 -30.60 -5.80 2.13
CA PHE A 415 -29.67 -6.50 3.03
C PHE A 415 -29.17 -5.59 4.15
N TYR A 416 -28.75 -4.36 3.84
CA TYR A 416 -28.15 -3.47 4.85
C TYR A 416 -29.19 -2.64 5.60
N PHE A 417 -30.28 -2.24 4.96
CA PHE A 417 -31.22 -1.26 5.51
C PHE A 417 -32.65 -1.81 5.68
N GLY A 418 -33.02 -2.87 4.95
CA GLY A 418 -34.42 -3.35 4.95
C GLY A 418 -35.36 -2.25 4.50
N TYR A 419 -36.35 -1.95 5.34
CA TYR A 419 -37.33 -0.86 5.14
C TYR A 419 -36.89 0.48 5.76
N ASN A 420 -35.71 0.55 6.40
CA ASN A 420 -35.25 1.76 7.05
C ASN A 420 -34.75 2.80 6.07
N VAL A 421 -35.04 4.06 6.35
CA VAL A 421 -34.47 5.22 5.66
C VAL A 421 -33.02 5.39 6.08
N ILE A 422 -32.15 5.81 5.16
CA ILE A 422 -30.77 6.19 5.48
C ILE A 422 -30.79 7.62 6.03
N ASP A 423 -30.71 7.72 7.35
CA ASP A 423 -30.78 8.97 8.10
C ASP A 423 -29.39 9.43 8.58
N TYR A 424 -29.33 10.71 8.98
CA TYR A 424 -28.15 11.33 9.58
C TYR A 424 -27.97 10.94 11.06
N ASN A 425 -28.08 9.63 11.34
CA ASN A 425 -27.97 9.04 12.67
C ASN A 425 -26.87 7.96 12.71
N GLU A 426 -26.54 7.49 13.91
CA GLU A 426 -25.48 6.53 14.14
C GLU A 426 -25.78 5.16 13.53
N TYR A 427 -27.01 4.67 13.68
CA TYR A 427 -27.41 3.37 13.13
C TYR A 427 -27.23 3.32 11.62
N SER A 428 -27.77 4.29 10.89
CA SER A 428 -27.62 4.38 9.44
C SER A 428 -26.16 4.54 9.04
N ARG A 429 -25.39 5.35 9.78
CA ARG A 429 -23.98 5.57 9.52
C ARG A 429 -23.18 4.26 9.51
N PHE A 430 -23.32 3.43 10.55
CA PHE A 430 -22.60 2.15 10.60
C PHE A 430 -23.10 1.15 9.55
N LYS A 431 -24.36 1.17 9.16
CA LYS A 431 -24.85 0.36 8.04
C LYS A 431 -24.25 0.78 6.71
N VAL A 432 -24.08 2.09 6.48
CA VAL A 432 -23.37 2.60 5.29
C VAL A 432 -21.88 2.24 5.36
N VAL A 433 -21.24 2.31 6.54
CA VAL A 433 -19.85 1.85 6.74
C VAL A 433 -19.72 0.36 6.39
N ASP A 434 -20.62 -0.49 6.90
CA ASP A 434 -20.65 -1.92 6.60
C ASP A 434 -20.72 -2.18 5.08
N MET A 435 -21.65 -1.51 4.39
CA MET A 435 -21.86 -1.67 2.95
C MET A 435 -20.60 -1.32 2.13
N TYR A 436 -19.95 -0.20 2.46
CA TYR A 436 -18.70 0.18 1.78
C TYR A 436 -17.51 -0.69 2.20
N SER A 437 -17.42 -1.09 3.47
CA SER A 437 -16.37 -2.00 3.96
C SER A 437 -16.40 -3.32 3.19
N ASP A 438 -17.59 -3.89 3.04
CA ASP A 438 -17.76 -5.19 2.38
C ASP A 438 -17.46 -5.10 0.89
N SER A 439 -18.05 -4.13 0.20
CA SER A 439 -17.88 -3.99 -1.24
C SER A 439 -16.44 -3.66 -1.62
N TRP A 440 -15.80 -2.72 -0.90
CA TRP A 440 -14.51 -2.19 -1.33
C TRP A 440 -13.32 -3.02 -0.85
N PHE A 441 -13.45 -3.73 0.30
CA PHE A 441 -12.31 -4.36 0.95
C PHE A 441 -12.57 -5.81 1.39
N ASN A 442 -13.61 -6.05 2.22
CA ASN A 442 -13.76 -7.31 2.91
C ASN A 442 -13.99 -8.48 1.95
N HIS A 443 -14.92 -8.32 1.01
CA HIS A 443 -15.29 -9.39 0.07
C HIS A 443 -14.11 -9.74 -0.85
N GLY A 444 -13.46 -8.76 -1.47
CA GLY A 444 -12.29 -9.02 -2.32
C GLY A 444 -11.13 -9.66 -1.54
N THR A 445 -10.94 -9.29 -0.26
CA THR A 445 -9.91 -9.94 0.57
C THR A 445 -10.29 -11.37 0.93
N HIS A 446 -11.57 -11.63 1.19
CA HIS A 446 -12.09 -12.97 1.44
C HIS A 446 -11.88 -13.90 0.23
N GLU A 447 -12.27 -13.46 -0.97
CA GLU A 447 -12.03 -14.22 -2.23
C GLU A 447 -10.54 -14.44 -2.47
N ALA A 448 -9.70 -13.40 -2.29
CA ALA A 448 -8.26 -13.51 -2.48
C ALA A 448 -7.62 -14.57 -1.57
N VAL A 449 -7.99 -14.58 -0.27
CA VAL A 449 -7.50 -15.57 0.68
C VAL A 449 -7.92 -16.99 0.26
N GLN A 450 -9.19 -17.17 -0.16
CA GLN A 450 -9.69 -18.48 -0.60
C GLN A 450 -8.97 -18.99 -1.85
N ASP A 451 -8.79 -18.14 -2.87
CA ASP A 451 -8.13 -18.53 -4.11
C ASP A 451 -6.63 -18.80 -3.91
N PHE A 452 -5.94 -17.98 -3.08
CA PHE A 452 -4.51 -18.15 -2.87
C PHE A 452 -4.16 -19.42 -2.11
N ILE A 453 -4.90 -19.81 -1.07
CA ILE A 453 -4.64 -21.06 -0.34
C ILE A 453 -4.88 -22.33 -1.17
N VAL A 454 -5.61 -22.21 -2.26
CA VAL A 454 -5.84 -23.34 -3.20
C VAL A 454 -4.74 -23.40 -4.25
N ASN A 455 -4.21 -22.24 -4.68
CA ASN A 455 -3.33 -22.14 -5.85
C ASN A 455 -1.85 -21.93 -5.50
N GLN A 456 -1.48 -21.82 -4.21
CA GLN A 456 -0.07 -21.76 -3.76
C GLN A 456 0.23 -22.75 -2.63
N THR A 457 1.53 -23.05 -2.45
CA THR A 457 2.01 -23.93 -1.37
C THR A 457 2.53 -23.13 -0.17
N SER A 458 2.98 -21.92 -0.39
CA SER A 458 3.45 -21.00 0.65
C SER A 458 2.32 -20.56 1.58
N PRO A 459 2.61 -20.34 2.88
CA PRO A 459 1.57 -20.03 3.85
C PRO A 459 0.91 -18.67 3.62
N VAL A 460 -0.40 -18.62 3.79
CA VAL A 460 -1.22 -17.40 3.81
C VAL A 460 -1.63 -17.11 5.25
N PHE A 461 -1.40 -15.89 5.72
CA PHE A 461 -1.80 -15.41 7.03
C PHE A 461 -2.85 -14.31 6.87
N TYR A 462 -4.00 -14.48 7.55
CA TYR A 462 -5.11 -13.54 7.46
C TYR A 462 -5.38 -12.89 8.81
N TYR A 463 -5.54 -11.55 8.86
CA TYR A 463 -5.85 -10.82 10.09
C TYR A 463 -7.08 -9.90 9.96
N TYR A 464 -7.66 -9.58 11.12
CA TYR A 464 -8.72 -8.60 11.29
C TYR A 464 -8.32 -7.63 12.39
N PHE A 465 -8.04 -6.39 12.00
CA PHE A 465 -7.59 -5.35 12.91
C PHE A 465 -8.81 -4.57 13.43
N ALA A 466 -9.14 -4.75 14.70
CA ALA A 466 -10.30 -4.17 15.39
C ALA A 466 -9.89 -3.38 16.64
N TYR A 467 -8.63 -2.96 16.72
CA TYR A 467 -8.15 -2.12 17.82
C TYR A 467 -8.47 -0.65 17.54
N LYS A 468 -9.35 -0.07 18.37
CA LYS A 468 -9.66 1.35 18.34
C LYS A 468 -8.67 2.11 19.22
N GLY A 469 -7.75 2.80 18.58
CA GLY A 469 -6.73 3.62 19.24
C GLY A 469 -7.19 5.02 19.60
N SER A 470 -6.24 5.82 20.06
CA SER A 470 -6.46 7.22 20.47
C SER A 470 -6.79 8.16 19.31
N ILE A 471 -6.43 7.79 18.08
CA ILE A 471 -6.64 8.53 16.84
C ILE A 471 -7.17 7.61 15.74
N SER A 472 -7.89 8.20 14.77
CA SER A 472 -8.36 7.48 13.59
C SER A 472 -8.24 8.36 12.34
N PHE A 473 -7.88 7.73 11.22
CA PHE A 473 -7.86 8.36 9.91
C PHE A 473 -9.23 8.86 9.45
N SER A 474 -10.33 8.33 10.01
CA SER A 474 -11.69 8.83 9.69
C SER A 474 -11.84 10.33 9.91
N THR A 475 -11.08 10.91 10.86
CA THR A 475 -11.13 12.34 11.17
C THR A 475 -10.62 13.23 10.02
N ILE A 476 -9.75 12.73 9.15
CA ILE A 476 -9.26 13.47 7.97
C ILE A 476 -10.03 13.14 6.69
N PHE A 477 -10.89 12.13 6.70
CA PHE A 477 -11.69 11.74 5.53
C PHE A 477 -13.01 12.53 5.38
N GLY A 478 -13.15 13.64 6.13
CA GLY A 478 -14.22 14.61 5.94
C GLY A 478 -15.20 14.79 7.10
N ASP A 479 -15.04 14.04 8.20
CA ASP A 479 -15.79 14.25 9.45
C ASP A 479 -14.88 14.07 10.68
N PRO A 480 -14.34 15.15 11.24
CA PRO A 480 -13.45 15.08 12.39
C PRO A 480 -14.15 14.85 13.74
N VAL A 481 -15.48 14.75 13.76
CA VAL A 481 -16.26 14.80 15.00
C VAL A 481 -16.86 13.45 15.37
N ARG A 482 -17.36 12.69 14.36
CA ARG A 482 -18.09 11.45 14.63
C ARG A 482 -17.17 10.25 14.70
N ASP A 483 -17.60 9.28 15.49
CA ASP A 483 -16.95 7.96 15.57
C ASP A 483 -17.38 7.07 14.40
N TYR A 484 -16.41 6.51 13.70
CA TYR A 484 -16.60 5.58 12.60
C TYR A 484 -16.01 4.18 12.88
N GLY A 485 -15.57 3.91 14.12
CA GLY A 485 -14.89 2.68 14.47
C GLY A 485 -13.41 2.68 14.07
N VAL A 486 -12.88 1.56 13.61
CA VAL A 486 -11.48 1.38 13.18
C VAL A 486 -11.41 1.55 11.67
N SER A 487 -11.07 2.74 11.25
CA SER A 487 -11.10 3.18 9.85
C SER A 487 -10.02 2.50 9.00
N HIS A 488 -10.23 2.52 7.70
CA HIS A 488 -9.17 2.28 6.71
C HIS A 488 -7.87 3.02 7.07
N ALA A 489 -6.73 2.34 7.01
CA ALA A 489 -5.40 2.81 7.36
C ALA A 489 -5.11 3.00 8.87
N ASP A 490 -6.05 2.73 9.78
CA ASP A 490 -5.80 2.91 11.22
C ASP A 490 -4.69 2.00 11.77
N ASP A 491 -4.42 0.86 11.15
CA ASP A 491 -3.32 -0.05 11.52
C ASP A 491 -1.92 0.52 11.23
N LEU A 492 -1.80 1.50 10.30
CA LEU A 492 -0.54 2.15 9.96
C LEU A 492 0.10 2.92 11.10
N GLN A 493 -0.71 3.44 12.02
CA GLN A 493 -0.27 4.22 13.18
C GLN A 493 0.58 3.39 14.15
N TYR A 494 0.55 2.07 14.03
CA TYR A 494 1.30 1.14 14.87
C TYR A 494 2.52 0.53 14.17
N LEU A 495 2.75 0.92 12.91
CA LEU A 495 3.94 0.55 12.13
C LEU A 495 4.83 1.75 11.83
N PHE A 496 4.22 2.93 11.70
CA PHE A 496 4.87 4.16 11.26
C PHE A 496 4.46 5.37 12.11
N PRO A 497 5.30 6.42 12.17
CA PRO A 497 4.98 7.65 12.91
C PRO A 497 3.95 8.55 12.20
N VAL A 498 3.18 8.03 11.24
CA VAL A 498 2.21 8.77 10.42
C VAL A 498 1.20 9.55 11.26
N GLY A 499 0.81 9.01 12.42
CA GLY A 499 -0.09 9.68 13.35
C GLY A 499 0.50 10.96 13.95
N GLU A 500 1.80 11.00 14.20
CA GLU A 500 2.48 12.19 14.73
C GLU A 500 2.44 13.37 13.76
N GLN A 501 2.50 13.09 12.46
CA GLN A 501 2.44 14.11 11.41
C GLN A 501 1.01 14.57 11.13
N LEU A 502 0.06 13.65 11.03
CA LEU A 502 -1.33 13.98 10.69
C LEU A 502 -2.15 14.48 11.88
N PHE A 503 -1.77 14.10 13.10
CA PHE A 503 -2.49 14.42 14.34
C PHE A 503 -1.54 14.97 15.43
N PRO A 504 -0.84 16.07 15.19
CA PRO A 504 0.28 16.54 16.02
C PRO A 504 -0.11 16.89 17.47
N ASN A 505 -1.40 17.09 17.73
CA ASN A 505 -1.90 17.44 19.07
C ASN A 505 -2.43 16.24 19.86
N THR A 506 -2.24 15.01 19.35
CA THR A 506 -2.73 13.81 20.01
C THR A 506 -1.58 13.06 20.68
N THR A 507 -1.80 12.66 21.94
CA THR A 507 -0.87 11.80 22.67
C THR A 507 -1.34 10.37 22.59
N LEU A 508 -0.45 9.46 22.20
CA LEU A 508 -0.71 8.04 22.20
C LEU A 508 -0.86 7.50 23.64
N SER A 509 -1.84 6.64 23.86
CA SER A 509 -2.07 5.96 25.13
C SER A 509 -1.02 4.87 25.39
N GLU A 510 -0.96 4.36 26.62
CA GLU A 510 -0.13 3.17 26.93
C GLU A 510 -0.55 1.94 26.11
N GLU A 511 -1.83 1.83 25.75
CA GLU A 511 -2.34 0.73 24.95
C GLU A 511 -1.92 0.88 23.49
N ASP A 512 -1.88 2.10 22.94
CA ASP A 512 -1.31 2.38 21.60
C ASP A 512 0.17 1.96 21.55
N HIS A 513 0.95 2.27 22.60
CA HIS A 513 2.35 1.86 22.65
C HIS A 513 2.53 0.33 22.67
N LYS A 514 1.66 -0.40 23.37
CA LYS A 514 1.65 -1.87 23.32
C LYS A 514 1.23 -2.39 21.96
N MET A 515 0.30 -1.70 21.29
CA MET A 515 -0.11 -2.07 19.94
C MET A 515 1.03 -1.85 18.93
N ILE A 516 1.83 -0.79 19.08
CA ILE A 516 3.08 -0.61 18.30
C ILE A 516 4.02 -1.81 18.53
N ASP A 517 4.21 -2.26 19.78
CA ASP A 517 5.04 -3.42 20.07
C ASP A 517 4.53 -4.70 19.40
N ILE A 518 3.21 -4.91 19.40
CA ILE A 518 2.57 -6.08 18.79
C ILE A 518 2.71 -6.05 17.27
N MET A 519 2.33 -4.94 16.63
CA MET A 519 2.32 -4.84 15.18
C MET A 519 3.73 -4.90 14.60
N THR A 520 4.68 -4.16 15.18
CA THR A 520 6.08 -4.19 14.71
C THR A 520 6.72 -5.56 14.93
N TYR A 521 6.42 -6.25 16.04
CA TYR A 521 6.87 -7.62 16.30
C TYR A 521 6.37 -8.60 15.23
N ILE A 522 5.08 -8.54 14.88
CA ILE A 522 4.44 -9.42 13.90
C ILE A 522 5.05 -9.17 12.50
N TRP A 523 5.13 -7.91 12.05
CA TRP A 523 5.65 -7.54 10.73
C TRP A 523 7.12 -7.89 10.58
N TYR A 524 7.94 -7.60 11.61
CA TYR A 524 9.35 -7.98 11.62
C TYR A 524 9.55 -9.49 11.51
N ASN A 525 8.85 -10.27 12.33
CA ASN A 525 9.02 -11.73 12.31
C ASN A 525 8.60 -12.34 10.97
N PHE A 526 7.52 -11.84 10.38
CA PHE A 526 7.11 -12.27 9.04
C PHE A 526 8.18 -11.91 8.01
N ALA A 527 8.70 -10.70 8.00
CA ALA A 527 9.77 -10.27 7.11
C ALA A 527 11.06 -11.09 7.32
N ASN A 528 11.40 -11.42 8.55
CA ASN A 528 12.61 -12.18 8.87
C ASN A 528 12.51 -13.67 8.47
N SER A 529 11.35 -14.33 8.72
CA SER A 529 11.25 -15.79 8.64
C SER A 529 10.08 -16.33 7.80
N GLY A 530 9.17 -15.47 7.32
CA GLY A 530 7.90 -15.89 6.69
C GLY A 530 6.85 -16.37 7.69
N ASN A 531 7.14 -16.28 9.00
CA ASN A 531 6.22 -16.66 10.06
C ASN A 531 6.03 -15.47 11.03
N PRO A 532 4.82 -14.90 11.17
CA PRO A 532 4.60 -13.70 12.02
C PRO A 532 4.75 -13.98 13.53
N THR A 533 4.61 -15.25 13.94
CA THR A 533 4.74 -15.65 15.35
C THR A 533 5.56 -16.93 15.49
N PRO A 534 6.89 -16.89 15.19
CA PRO A 534 7.75 -18.08 15.29
C PRO A 534 7.84 -18.62 16.73
N LYS A 535 7.67 -17.73 17.71
CA LYS A 535 7.65 -18.03 19.15
C LYS A 535 6.45 -17.35 19.81
N VAL A 536 5.84 -18.02 20.78
CA VAL A 536 4.88 -17.39 21.70
C VAL A 536 5.67 -16.53 22.68
N THR A 537 5.26 -15.28 22.85
CA THR A 537 5.94 -14.30 23.71
C THR A 537 4.94 -13.58 24.61
N LYS A 538 5.42 -12.71 25.49
CA LYS A 538 4.54 -11.84 26.28
C LYS A 538 3.86 -10.76 25.41
N VAL A 539 4.48 -10.36 24.30
CA VAL A 539 3.97 -9.37 23.35
C VAL A 539 2.85 -9.98 22.52
N VAL A 540 3.06 -11.20 21.97
CA VAL A 540 2.04 -11.96 21.24
C VAL A 540 1.91 -13.33 21.91
N PRO A 541 0.89 -13.52 22.78
CA PRO A 541 0.81 -14.70 23.66
C PRO A 541 0.15 -15.91 22.99
N LEU A 542 0.18 -15.97 21.66
CA LEU A 542 -0.38 -17.08 20.89
C LEU A 542 0.48 -17.38 19.66
N LYS A 543 0.18 -18.50 19.01
CA LYS A 543 0.75 -18.88 17.73
C LYS A 543 -0.26 -18.61 16.63
N TRP A 544 0.03 -17.66 15.74
CA TRP A 544 -0.78 -17.38 14.56
C TRP A 544 -0.59 -18.51 13.54
N LYS A 545 -1.66 -19.20 13.20
CA LYS A 545 -1.65 -20.30 12.25
C LYS A 545 -2.00 -19.75 10.85
N PRO A 546 -1.32 -20.24 9.80
CA PRO A 546 -1.73 -19.92 8.44
C PRO A 546 -3.12 -20.49 8.14
N VAL A 547 -3.81 -19.85 7.22
CA VAL A 547 -5.12 -20.30 6.73
C VAL A 547 -4.96 -21.68 6.08
N LYS A 548 -5.87 -22.61 6.41
CA LYS A 548 -5.85 -23.98 5.88
C LYS A 548 -7.11 -24.35 5.12
N THR A 549 -8.23 -23.72 5.44
CA THR A 549 -9.54 -24.11 4.99
C THR A 549 -10.21 -22.94 4.25
N SER A 550 -10.50 -23.13 2.94
CA SER A 550 -11.15 -22.10 2.13
C SER A 550 -12.60 -21.83 2.56
N SER A 551 -13.33 -22.88 2.98
CA SER A 551 -14.73 -22.75 3.42
C SER A 551 -14.91 -22.07 4.78
N ALA A 552 -13.86 -21.98 5.60
CA ALA A 552 -13.88 -21.33 6.91
C ALA A 552 -12.48 -20.77 7.23
N PRO A 553 -12.03 -19.74 6.50
CA PRO A 553 -10.69 -19.20 6.67
C PRO A 553 -10.44 -18.75 8.12
N GLU A 554 -9.33 -19.24 8.69
CA GLU A 554 -8.89 -18.81 10.00
C GLU A 554 -8.20 -17.45 9.91
N TYR A 555 -8.42 -16.59 10.90
CA TYR A 555 -7.78 -15.28 10.96
C TYR A 555 -7.35 -14.91 12.38
N LEU A 556 -6.36 -14.01 12.46
CA LEU A 556 -5.95 -13.39 13.70
C LEU A 556 -6.81 -12.15 13.95
N ARG A 557 -7.56 -12.15 15.07
CA ARG A 557 -8.33 -11.00 15.51
C ARG A 557 -7.51 -10.21 16.54
N ILE A 558 -7.30 -8.92 16.26
CA ILE A 558 -6.52 -8.00 17.10
C ILE A 558 -7.47 -6.91 17.60
N GLU A 559 -7.93 -7.01 18.86
CA GLU A 559 -8.84 -6.02 19.46
C GLU A 559 -8.15 -5.10 20.47
N ASN A 560 -7.18 -5.60 21.18
CA ASN A 560 -6.30 -4.86 22.09
C ASN A 560 -5.12 -5.76 22.54
N SER A 561 -4.18 -5.22 23.32
CA SER A 561 -2.98 -5.97 23.75
C SER A 561 -3.27 -7.23 24.57
N LYS A 562 -4.46 -7.35 25.17
CA LYS A 562 -4.88 -8.51 25.98
C LYS A 562 -5.82 -9.44 25.22
N LYS A 563 -6.38 -8.99 24.09
CA LYS A 563 -7.37 -9.75 23.30
C LYS A 563 -6.89 -9.86 21.86
N ILE A 564 -5.94 -10.76 21.69
CA ILE A 564 -5.45 -11.22 20.38
C ILE A 564 -5.84 -12.69 20.30
N THR A 565 -6.69 -13.07 19.34
CA THR A 565 -7.28 -14.42 19.28
C THR A 565 -7.28 -14.95 17.85
N MET A 566 -7.17 -16.27 17.73
CA MET A 566 -7.52 -16.94 16.46
C MET A 566 -9.03 -17.12 16.38
N ASP A 567 -9.61 -16.76 15.24
CA ASP A 567 -11.02 -16.93 14.92
C ASP A 567 -11.17 -17.47 13.48
N HIS A 568 -12.37 -17.70 13.00
CA HIS A 568 -12.62 -18.24 11.66
C HIS A 568 -13.87 -17.61 11.05
N SER A 569 -14.00 -17.70 9.71
CA SER A 569 -15.20 -17.27 8.99
C SER A 569 -15.54 -15.80 9.20
N LEU A 570 -14.56 -14.91 8.96
CA LEU A 570 -14.71 -13.47 9.12
C LEU A 570 -15.95 -12.95 8.38
N LEU A 571 -16.87 -12.29 9.12
CA LEU A 571 -18.06 -11.63 8.58
C LEU A 571 -18.92 -12.54 7.67
N TRP A 572 -18.99 -13.83 7.97
CA TRP A 572 -19.48 -14.90 7.11
C TRP A 572 -20.80 -14.61 6.39
N GLN A 573 -21.83 -14.12 7.09
CA GLN A 573 -23.13 -13.82 6.48
C GLN A 573 -23.03 -12.71 5.42
N ARG A 574 -22.16 -11.73 5.66
CA ARG A 574 -21.90 -10.62 4.74
C ARG A 574 -21.12 -11.12 3.52
N MET A 575 -20.16 -12.02 3.72
CA MET A 575 -19.36 -12.61 2.61
C MET A 575 -20.24 -13.49 1.70
N ILE A 576 -21.03 -14.42 2.24
CA ILE A 576 -22.00 -15.20 1.44
C ILE A 576 -22.96 -14.31 0.65
N PHE A 577 -23.41 -13.21 1.25
CA PHE A 577 -24.27 -12.27 0.54
C PHE A 577 -23.55 -11.70 -0.69
N TRP A 578 -22.32 -11.22 -0.54
CA TRP A 578 -21.54 -10.68 -1.65
C TRP A 578 -21.13 -11.75 -2.67
N ASP A 579 -20.79 -12.98 -2.26
CA ASP A 579 -20.56 -14.10 -3.16
C ASP A 579 -21.77 -14.34 -4.08
N SER A 580 -22.98 -14.30 -3.52
CA SER A 580 -24.20 -14.48 -4.30
C SER A 580 -24.43 -13.38 -5.33
N LEU A 581 -24.06 -12.13 -5.01
CA LEU A 581 -24.17 -10.98 -5.93
C LEU A 581 -23.13 -11.05 -7.04
N THR A 582 -21.88 -11.32 -6.69
CA THR A 582 -20.78 -11.40 -7.67
C THR A 582 -20.98 -12.54 -8.65
N HIS A 583 -21.44 -13.70 -8.17
CA HIS A 583 -21.80 -14.83 -9.03
C HIS A 583 -22.89 -14.47 -10.06
N ARG A 584 -23.93 -13.73 -9.63
CA ARG A 584 -24.99 -13.25 -10.55
C ARG A 584 -24.45 -12.25 -11.58
N LEU A 585 -23.62 -11.29 -11.13
CA LEU A 585 -23.00 -10.30 -12.01
C LEU A 585 -22.06 -10.94 -13.04
N MET A 586 -21.27 -11.93 -12.65
CA MET A 586 -20.36 -12.66 -13.56
C MET A 586 -21.13 -13.47 -14.60
N ASN A 587 -22.21 -14.17 -14.22
CA ASN A 587 -22.99 -14.98 -15.14
C ASN A 587 -23.70 -14.17 -16.23
N HIS A 588 -24.13 -12.96 -15.92
CA HIS A 588 -24.70 -12.04 -16.92
C HIS A 588 -23.64 -11.37 -17.81
N GLY A 589 -22.42 -11.16 -17.30
CA GLY A 589 -21.28 -10.65 -18.08
C GLY A 589 -20.72 -11.68 -19.09
N ASN A 590 -20.81 -12.98 -18.78
CA ASN A 590 -20.29 -14.05 -19.65
C ASN A 590 -21.14 -14.30 -20.90
N THR A 591 -22.40 -13.86 -20.95
CA THR A 591 -23.21 -13.90 -22.18
C THR A 591 -22.59 -13.06 -23.33
N PHE A 592 -21.70 -12.12 -23.01
CA PHE A 592 -20.98 -11.32 -24.00
C PHE A 592 -19.59 -11.86 -24.37
N ARG A 593 -18.98 -12.75 -23.57
CA ARG A 593 -17.68 -13.35 -23.93
C ARG A 593 -17.81 -14.41 -25.02
N HIS A 594 -18.87 -15.21 -25.02
CA HIS A 594 -19.14 -16.19 -26.08
C HIS A 594 -19.48 -15.58 -27.44
N LEU A 595 -19.96 -14.33 -27.50
CA LEU A 595 -20.24 -13.64 -28.76
C LEU A 595 -19.00 -13.05 -29.47
N LYS A 596 -17.85 -12.94 -28.77
CA LYS A 596 -16.58 -12.50 -29.38
C LYS A 596 -15.78 -13.66 -29.99
N ASP A 597 -16.03 -14.88 -29.58
CA ASP A 597 -15.38 -16.06 -30.12
C ASP A 597 -16.11 -16.59 -31.38
N GLU A 598 -17.28 -16.03 -31.74
CA GLU A 598 -18.06 -16.36 -32.93
C GLU A 598 -18.06 -15.27 -34.02
N LEU A 599 -17.34 -14.15 -33.84
CA LEU A 599 -17.12 -13.11 -34.83
C LEU A 599 -15.62 -12.97 -35.16
#